data_df2784384ca6c5b89ef69dbe37ff5bd3
#
_entry.id   df2784384ca6c5b89ef69dbe37ff5bd3
#
_cell.length_a   1.000
_cell.length_b   1.000
_cell.length_c   1.000
_cell.angle_alpha   90.00
_cell.angle_beta   90.00
_cell.angle_gamma   90.00
#
_symmetry.space_group_name_H-M   'P 1'
#
loop_
_entity.id
_entity.type
_entity.pdbx_description
1 polymer ?
#
loop_
_entity_poly.entity_id
_entity_poly.type
_entity_poly.pdbx_seq_one_letter_code
_entity_poly.pdbx_strand_id
1 'polypeptide(L)'
;MSCGLLSSVSLPIATLQGKKLDLGNAAYAKSSGGRSSGGSFRSSPSRSSGSSRNNSSGGYNSGGGAVFIPYGGSSYGYGSSAIGGFGLLLVMLLVLGGGGLVVWLLLSARKGIGSTSELDNDKVTVTKLQVALLAEGRAIQSQLSEIVQNADTETSQGLQQELQEVVLALLRMPENWSHVLASSQTVKTREEAETLFSQNSIAERSNFSVETLTNVGGRVNTKTFTPDPEEDPASYIVVTLIVGTADDKPLLSEVRTTEALKAALEKLASINPDYLMVFELLWSPQDKGDSLTYDELLTEYSGMMQI
;
A
#
# COMPACT_ATOMS: atom_id res chain seq x y z
N MET A 1 74.45 27.41 -58.18
CA MET A 1 74.44 26.05 -57.60
C MET A 1 74.57 26.22 -56.11
N SER A 2 73.47 26.18 -55.38
CA SER A 2 73.51 26.22 -53.90
C SER A 2 72.62 25.13 -53.39
N CYS A 3 73.22 24.20 -52.70
CA CYS A 3 72.61 23.03 -52.14
C CYS A 3 72.20 23.37 -50.76
N GLY A 4 70.87 23.41 -50.50
CA GLY A 4 70.28 23.70 -49.18
C GLY A 4 70.17 22.43 -48.31
N LEU A 5 70.84 22.47 -47.18
CA LEU A 5 70.76 21.42 -46.19
C LEU A 5 69.42 21.47 -45.43
N LEU A 6 68.65 20.41 -45.56
CA LEU A 6 67.45 20.17 -44.76
C LEU A 6 67.91 19.57 -43.39
N SER A 7 67.82 20.37 -42.34
CA SER A 7 67.97 19.88 -40.96
C SER A 7 66.68 19.21 -40.50
N SER A 8 66.72 17.92 -40.30
CA SER A 8 65.68 17.12 -39.68
C SER A 8 65.58 17.45 -38.18
N VAL A 9 64.54 18.11 -37.77
CA VAL A 9 64.16 18.28 -36.36
C VAL A 9 63.48 17.00 -35.89
N SER A 10 64.16 16.22 -35.10
CA SER A 10 63.61 15.06 -34.40
C SER A 10 62.85 15.58 -33.14
N LEU A 11 61.56 15.48 -33.19
CA LEU A 11 60.71 15.66 -32.00
C LEU A 11 60.88 14.47 -31.06
N PRO A 12 61.00 14.66 -29.73
CA PRO A 12 61.03 13.54 -28.79
C PRO A 12 59.66 12.91 -28.75
N ILE A 13 59.60 11.62 -29.09
CA ILE A 13 58.40 10.79 -28.83
C ILE A 13 58.33 10.62 -27.32
N ALA A 14 57.47 11.42 -26.67
CA ALA A 14 57.07 11.16 -25.32
C ALA A 14 56.35 9.83 -25.30
N THR A 15 56.99 8.83 -24.74
CA THR A 15 56.39 7.53 -24.41
C THR A 15 55.27 7.79 -23.38
N LEU A 16 54.05 7.92 -23.83
CA LEU A 16 52.88 7.79 -22.99
C LEU A 16 52.85 6.33 -22.54
N GLN A 17 53.44 6.09 -21.38
CA GLN A 17 53.28 4.86 -20.63
C GLN A 17 51.77 4.65 -20.47
N GLY A 18 51.26 3.55 -21.01
CA GLY A 18 49.89 3.22 -21.10
C GLY A 18 49.23 3.19 -19.73
N LYS A 19 48.57 4.28 -19.36
CA LYS A 19 47.45 4.21 -18.51
C LYS A 19 46.37 3.57 -19.39
N LYS A 20 46.18 2.27 -19.26
CA LYS A 20 45.02 1.56 -19.75
C LYS A 20 43.85 2.37 -19.23
N LEU A 21 43.17 3.12 -20.10
CA LEU A 21 41.85 3.61 -19.82
C LEU A 21 41.01 2.34 -19.69
N ASP A 22 40.84 1.91 -18.47
CA ASP A 22 39.87 0.90 -18.12
C ASP A 22 38.50 1.56 -18.35
N LEU A 23 38.01 1.42 -19.59
CA LEU A 23 36.64 1.61 -19.96
C LEU A 23 35.86 0.39 -19.46
N GLY A 24 36.31 -0.22 -18.36
CA GLY A 24 35.54 -1.13 -17.57
C GLY A 24 34.31 -0.35 -17.14
N ASN A 25 33.15 -0.82 -17.56
CA ASN A 25 31.88 -0.48 -16.96
C ASN A 25 32.11 -0.02 -15.51
N ALA A 26 32.10 1.30 -15.29
CA ALA A 26 31.56 1.80 -14.06
C ALA A 26 30.08 1.49 -14.13
N ALA A 27 29.71 0.22 -13.92
CA ALA A 27 28.44 -0.09 -13.32
C ALA A 27 28.52 0.70 -12.02
N TYR A 28 27.86 1.86 -12.00
CA TYR A 28 27.60 2.56 -10.76
C TYR A 28 27.16 1.49 -9.80
N ALA A 29 27.90 1.30 -8.72
CA ALA A 29 27.57 0.31 -7.72
C ALA A 29 26.25 0.78 -7.10
N LYS A 30 25.15 0.30 -7.66
CA LYS A 30 23.81 0.57 -7.09
C LYS A 30 23.79 0.00 -5.71
N SER A 31 23.16 0.71 -4.80
CA SER A 31 23.11 0.32 -3.39
C SER A 31 22.36 -1.02 -3.18
N SER A 32 22.64 -1.65 -2.06
CA SER A 32 21.96 -2.87 -1.60
C SER A 32 20.48 -2.60 -1.32
N GLY A 33 19.62 -3.57 -1.57
CA GLY A 33 18.19 -3.45 -1.36
C GLY A 33 17.63 -4.47 -0.38
N GLY A 34 16.69 -4.02 0.46
CA GLY A 34 15.82 -4.87 1.26
C GLY A 34 14.42 -4.91 0.67
N ARG A 35 13.72 -6.05 0.83
CA ARG A 35 12.39 -6.28 0.30
C ARG A 35 11.56 -7.19 1.17
N SER A 36 10.29 -6.82 1.39
CA SER A 36 9.25 -7.71 1.88
C SER A 36 8.03 -7.60 0.98
N SER A 37 7.36 -8.72 0.66
CA SER A 37 6.19 -8.70 -0.20
C SER A 37 5.26 -9.87 0.06
N GLY A 38 3.95 -9.60 0.08
CA GLY A 38 2.92 -10.62 0.23
C GLY A 38 1.54 -10.17 -0.24
N GLY A 39 0.60 -11.11 -0.23
CA GLY A 39 -0.75 -10.89 -0.72
C GLY A 39 -0.93 -11.15 -2.21
N SER A 40 -2.14 -10.93 -2.71
CA SER A 40 -2.50 -11.13 -4.12
C SER A 40 -3.78 -10.41 -4.47
N PHE A 41 -3.85 -9.81 -5.65
CA PHE A 41 -5.09 -9.24 -6.19
C PHE A 41 -6.14 -10.29 -6.58
N ARG A 42 -5.74 -11.56 -6.72
CA ARG A 42 -6.63 -12.67 -7.14
C ARG A 42 -7.43 -13.25 -6.00
N SER A 43 -6.96 -13.13 -4.75
CA SER A 43 -7.71 -13.55 -3.58
C SER A 43 -8.79 -12.54 -3.27
N SER A 44 -10.06 -12.97 -3.23
CA SER A 44 -11.10 -12.15 -2.60
C SER A 44 -10.75 -12.00 -1.13
N PRO A 45 -10.86 -10.79 -0.54
CA PRO A 45 -10.64 -10.60 0.88
C PRO A 45 -11.52 -11.59 1.65
N SER A 46 -10.89 -12.43 2.46
CA SER A 46 -11.58 -13.46 3.22
C SER A 46 -12.45 -12.78 4.26
N ARG A 47 -13.77 -12.76 4.05
CA ARG A 47 -14.67 -12.51 5.18
C ARG A 47 -14.37 -13.58 6.22
N SER A 48 -13.76 -13.21 7.32
CA SER A 48 -13.65 -14.08 8.50
C SER A 48 -15.07 -14.29 9.04
N SER A 49 -15.80 -15.22 8.42
CA SER A 49 -17.01 -15.77 9.00
C SER A 49 -16.53 -16.54 10.24
N GLY A 50 -16.70 -15.94 11.39
CA GLY A 50 -16.54 -16.61 12.68
C GLY A 50 -17.49 -17.79 12.74
N SER A 51 -17.07 -18.91 12.17
CA SER A 51 -17.75 -20.18 12.30
C SER A 51 -17.49 -20.72 13.71
N SER A 52 -18.35 -20.33 14.64
CA SER A 52 -18.53 -21.07 15.88
C SER A 52 -18.90 -22.50 15.50
N ARG A 53 -17.90 -23.37 15.44
CA ARG A 53 -18.12 -24.82 15.46
C ARG A 53 -18.57 -25.19 16.87
N ASN A 54 -19.90 -25.11 17.10
CA ASN A 54 -20.51 -25.88 18.15
C ASN A 54 -20.52 -27.36 17.73
N ASN A 55 -19.52 -28.07 18.25
CA ASN A 55 -19.48 -29.51 18.22
C ASN A 55 -20.33 -30.01 19.40
N SER A 56 -21.56 -30.44 19.14
CA SER A 56 -22.31 -31.25 20.07
C SER A 56 -22.82 -32.49 19.36
N SER A 57 -22.16 -33.58 19.70
CA SER A 57 -22.53 -34.95 19.37
C SER A 57 -23.80 -35.38 20.12
N GLY A 58 -24.67 -36.10 19.43
CA GLY A 58 -25.37 -37.26 19.94
C GLY A 58 -26.68 -37.07 20.67
N GLY A 59 -27.70 -37.71 20.18
CA GLY A 59 -28.85 -38.11 20.99
C GLY A 59 -30.16 -38.18 20.20
N TYR A 60 -30.49 -39.37 19.75
CA TYR A 60 -31.83 -39.73 19.29
C TYR A 60 -32.88 -39.51 20.39
N ASN A 61 -34.04 -38.92 20.13
CA ASN A 61 -35.29 -39.54 20.54
C ASN A 61 -36.51 -38.95 19.81
N SER A 62 -37.37 -39.89 19.43
CA SER A 62 -38.67 -39.78 18.83
C SER A 62 -39.73 -39.24 19.85
N GLY A 63 -40.72 -38.49 19.39
CA GLY A 63 -41.89 -38.21 20.19
C GLY A 63 -42.73 -37.08 19.62
N GLY A 64 -43.86 -37.41 19.06
CA GLY A 64 -44.86 -36.54 18.51
C GLY A 64 -45.55 -35.65 19.56
N GLY A 65 -46.17 -34.55 19.13
CA GLY A 65 -47.01 -33.72 19.99
C GLY A 65 -47.53 -32.48 19.31
N ALA A 66 -48.68 -32.63 18.73
CA ALA A 66 -49.83 -31.68 18.64
C ALA A 66 -49.55 -30.16 18.51
N VAL A 67 -49.99 -29.67 17.37
CA VAL A 67 -50.26 -28.25 17.04
C VAL A 67 -51.48 -27.80 17.87
N PHE A 68 -51.33 -26.72 18.64
CA PHE A 68 -52.43 -26.02 19.24
C PHE A 68 -52.56 -24.64 18.61
N ILE A 69 -53.66 -24.46 17.86
CA ILE A 69 -54.07 -23.16 17.34
C ILE A 69 -55.22 -22.65 18.24
N PRO A 70 -55.14 -21.53 18.90
CA PRO A 70 -56.30 -20.88 19.49
C PRO A 70 -56.93 -19.94 18.46
N TYR A 71 -58.08 -20.30 18.01
CA TYR A 71 -59.05 -19.46 17.32
C TYR A 71 -59.85 -18.66 18.38
N GLY A 72 -59.71 -17.34 18.35
CA GLY A 72 -60.47 -16.45 19.21
C GLY A 72 -61.07 -15.31 18.40
N GLY A 73 -62.32 -15.46 18.02
CA GLY A 73 -63.10 -14.42 17.41
C GLY A 73 -63.62 -13.42 18.45
N SER A 74 -63.66 -12.15 18.09
CA SER A 74 -64.46 -11.15 18.77
C SER A 74 -65.01 -10.12 17.79
N SER A 75 -66.26 -10.16 17.59
CA SER A 75 -67.11 -9.18 16.95
C SER A 75 -67.18 -7.90 17.76
N TYR A 76 -67.01 -6.72 17.11
CA TYR A 76 -67.42 -5.43 17.74
C TYR A 76 -68.21 -4.58 16.77
N GLY A 77 -69.25 -4.09 17.32
CA GLY A 77 -70.34 -3.34 16.74
C GLY A 77 -69.92 -1.96 16.24
N TYR A 78 -70.75 -1.56 15.29
CA TYR A 78 -70.79 -0.23 14.71
C TYR A 78 -71.25 0.78 15.74
N GLY A 79 -70.42 1.77 16.05
CA GLY A 79 -70.82 3.03 16.68
C GLY A 79 -70.53 4.17 15.69
N SER A 80 -71.60 4.69 15.09
CA SER A 80 -71.51 5.87 14.22
C SER A 80 -71.30 7.11 15.07
N SER A 81 -70.17 7.78 14.91
CA SER A 81 -70.00 9.15 15.41
C SER A 81 -69.50 10.00 14.24
N ALA A 82 -70.25 11.04 13.95
CA ALA A 82 -70.01 12.01 12.90
C ALA A 82 -68.71 12.74 13.15
N ILE A 83 -67.67 12.34 12.39
CA ILE A 83 -66.49 13.11 12.28
C ILE A 83 -66.64 14.09 11.14
N GLY A 84 -66.87 15.37 11.51
CA GLY A 84 -67.04 16.48 10.57
C GLY A 84 -65.90 16.56 9.58
N GLY A 85 -66.21 17.13 8.42
CA GLY A 85 -65.29 17.18 7.24
C GLY A 85 -63.85 17.63 7.47
N PHE A 86 -63.54 18.15 8.65
CA PHE A 86 -62.19 18.49 9.07
C PHE A 86 -61.33 17.26 9.37
N GLY A 87 -61.93 16.19 9.91
CA GLY A 87 -61.19 14.94 10.19
C GLY A 87 -60.77 14.19 8.92
N LEU A 88 -61.61 14.23 7.90
CA LEU A 88 -61.30 13.58 6.60
C LEU A 88 -60.22 14.31 5.86
N LEU A 89 -60.15 15.67 5.99
CA LEU A 89 -59.08 16.49 5.42
C LEU A 89 -57.74 16.23 6.12
N LEU A 90 -57.74 16.07 7.46
CA LEU A 90 -56.54 15.75 8.23
C LEU A 90 -56.00 14.34 7.91
N VAL A 91 -56.89 13.36 7.76
CA VAL A 91 -56.52 12.00 7.34
C VAL A 91 -55.98 12.00 5.91
N MET A 92 -56.60 12.75 4.99
CA MET A 92 -56.11 12.91 3.62
C MET A 92 -54.72 13.60 3.56
N LEU A 93 -54.49 14.61 4.41
CA LEU A 93 -53.21 15.31 4.53
C LEU A 93 -52.12 14.40 5.13
N LEU A 94 -52.50 13.55 6.10
CA LEU A 94 -51.60 12.54 6.66
C LEU A 94 -51.27 11.42 5.65
N VAL A 95 -52.24 10.99 4.85
CA VAL A 95 -52.04 9.96 3.83
C VAL A 95 -51.24 10.51 2.65
N LEU A 96 -51.51 11.73 2.20
CA LEU A 96 -50.80 12.35 1.07
C LEU A 96 -49.43 12.93 1.49
N GLY A 97 -49.35 13.55 2.66
CA GLY A 97 -48.09 14.11 3.17
C GLY A 97 -47.20 13.05 3.82
N GLY A 98 -47.79 12.19 4.67
CA GLY A 98 -47.07 11.12 5.34
C GLY A 98 -46.64 9.98 4.39
N GLY A 99 -47.53 9.63 3.45
CA GLY A 99 -47.19 8.63 2.41
C GLY A 99 -46.06 9.05 1.51
N GLY A 100 -46.01 10.34 1.12
CA GLY A 100 -44.90 10.89 0.34
C GLY A 100 -43.58 10.87 1.11
N LEU A 101 -43.62 11.20 2.41
CA LEU A 101 -42.43 11.17 3.25
C LEU A 101 -41.94 9.74 3.53
N VAL A 102 -42.86 8.81 3.78
CA VAL A 102 -42.52 7.38 3.94
C VAL A 102 -42.03 6.79 2.66
N VAL A 103 -42.61 7.08 1.50
CA VAL A 103 -42.13 6.63 0.18
C VAL A 103 -40.79 7.28 -0.11
N TRP A 104 -40.60 8.57 0.20
CA TRP A 104 -39.30 9.25 0.05
C TRP A 104 -38.22 8.65 0.98
N LEU A 105 -38.55 8.35 2.25
CA LEU A 105 -37.66 7.64 3.19
C LEU A 105 -37.36 6.23 2.72
N LEU A 106 -38.32 5.48 2.21
CA LEU A 106 -38.11 4.13 1.66
C LEU A 106 -37.33 4.16 0.38
N LEU A 107 -37.50 5.16 -0.50
CA LEU A 107 -36.69 5.35 -1.71
C LEU A 107 -35.30 5.87 -1.36
N SER A 108 -35.16 6.70 -0.31
CA SER A 108 -33.87 7.13 0.20
C SER A 108 -33.11 5.99 0.89
N ALA A 109 -33.81 5.14 1.65
CA ALA A 109 -33.26 3.93 2.24
C ALA A 109 -32.86 2.91 1.15
N ARG A 110 -33.59 2.82 0.04
CA ARG A 110 -33.21 1.98 -1.11
C ARG A 110 -31.97 2.50 -1.85
N LYS A 111 -31.72 3.81 -1.86
CA LYS A 111 -30.47 4.36 -2.37
C LYS A 111 -29.26 4.04 -1.48
N GLY A 112 -29.48 3.71 -0.20
CA GLY A 112 -28.44 3.25 0.72
C GLY A 112 -28.23 1.72 0.75
N ILE A 113 -29.17 0.93 0.18
CA ILE A 113 -29.11 -0.55 0.19
C ILE A 113 -28.48 -1.11 -1.13
N GLY A 114 -28.08 -0.22 -2.03
CA GLY A 114 -27.44 -0.58 -3.31
C GLY A 114 -25.99 -0.13 -3.43
N SER A 115 -25.28 0.21 -2.35
CA SER A 115 -23.82 0.20 -2.41
C SER A 115 -23.38 -1.26 -2.37
N THR A 116 -23.11 -1.85 -3.51
CA THR A 116 -22.19 -2.98 -3.57
C THR A 116 -20.99 -2.60 -2.71
N SER A 117 -20.68 -3.40 -1.70
CA SER A 117 -19.50 -3.20 -0.86
C SER A 117 -18.32 -3.00 -1.79
N GLU A 118 -17.43 -2.05 -1.50
CA GLU A 118 -16.18 -1.88 -2.27
C GLU A 118 -15.44 -3.22 -2.43
N LEU A 119 -15.58 -4.10 -1.44
CA LEU A 119 -15.03 -5.47 -1.47
C LEU A 119 -15.67 -6.41 -2.51
N ASP A 120 -16.87 -6.09 -3.01
CA ASP A 120 -17.63 -6.95 -3.93
C ASP A 120 -17.42 -6.55 -5.41
N ASN A 121 -16.66 -5.49 -5.69
CA ASN A 121 -16.35 -5.03 -7.05
C ASN A 121 -14.89 -5.34 -7.42
N ASP A 122 -14.51 -5.12 -8.68
CA ASP A 122 -13.16 -5.38 -9.18
C ASP A 122 -12.24 -4.15 -9.16
N LYS A 123 -12.74 -3.00 -8.68
CA LYS A 123 -11.89 -1.81 -8.57
C LYS A 123 -10.86 -1.98 -7.47
N VAL A 124 -9.68 -1.50 -7.74
CA VAL A 124 -8.55 -1.58 -6.82
C VAL A 124 -7.79 -0.27 -6.86
N THR A 125 -7.32 0.16 -5.72
CA THR A 125 -6.41 1.31 -5.61
C THR A 125 -5.00 0.82 -5.31
N VAL A 126 -4.05 1.21 -6.18
CA VAL A 126 -2.61 0.99 -5.98
C VAL A 126 -2.00 2.30 -5.53
N THR A 127 -1.35 2.26 -4.39
CA THR A 127 -0.71 3.42 -3.75
C THR A 127 0.78 3.16 -3.57
N LYS A 128 1.62 4.11 -4.01
CA LYS A 128 3.06 4.14 -3.75
C LYS A 128 3.39 5.36 -2.90
N LEU A 129 4.10 5.15 -1.80
CA LEU A 129 4.66 6.20 -0.95
C LEU A 129 6.15 5.93 -0.78
N GLN A 130 6.99 6.90 -1.15
CA GLN A 130 8.43 6.88 -0.93
C GLN A 130 8.82 7.97 0.04
N VAL A 131 9.69 7.64 0.96
CA VAL A 131 10.24 8.57 1.96
C VAL A 131 11.75 8.43 1.94
N ALA A 132 12.48 9.50 1.64
CA ALA A 132 13.91 9.56 1.84
C ALA A 132 14.21 10.16 3.22
N LEU A 133 15.06 9.46 3.96
CA LEU A 133 15.56 9.87 5.26
C LEU A 133 17.03 10.26 5.15
N LEU A 134 17.46 11.19 5.98
CA LEU A 134 18.86 11.52 6.17
C LEU A 134 19.60 10.35 6.85
N ALA A 135 20.89 10.22 6.59
CA ALA A 135 21.73 9.14 7.12
C ALA A 135 21.78 9.07 8.66
N GLU A 136 21.46 10.16 9.36
CA GLU A 136 21.30 10.17 10.82
C GLU A 136 20.20 9.19 11.28
N GLY A 137 19.21 8.91 10.43
CA GLY A 137 18.16 7.93 10.66
C GLY A 137 18.56 6.45 10.43
N ARG A 138 19.86 6.10 10.34
CA ARG A 138 20.34 4.71 10.04
C ARG A 138 19.78 3.62 10.94
N ALA A 139 19.30 3.98 12.12
CA ALA A 139 18.64 3.00 13.00
C ALA A 139 17.45 2.31 12.30
N ILE A 140 16.82 2.97 11.31
CA ILE A 140 15.69 2.42 10.56
C ILE A 140 16.09 1.17 9.75
N GLN A 141 17.30 1.11 9.18
CA GLN A 141 17.75 -0.07 8.40
C GLN A 141 17.70 -1.35 9.24
N SER A 142 18.12 -1.26 10.52
CA SER A 142 18.06 -2.37 11.44
C SER A 142 16.63 -2.71 11.84
N GLN A 143 15.80 -1.68 12.09
CA GLN A 143 14.41 -1.88 12.46
C GLN A 143 13.62 -2.51 11.30
N LEU A 144 13.78 -2.02 10.06
CA LEU A 144 13.14 -2.62 8.90
C LEU A 144 13.61 -4.06 8.67
N SER A 145 14.91 -4.33 8.84
CA SER A 145 15.45 -5.68 8.72
C SER A 145 14.87 -6.64 9.76
N GLU A 146 14.68 -6.18 11.00
CA GLU A 146 14.05 -6.96 12.07
C GLU A 146 12.56 -7.20 11.80
N ILE A 147 11.82 -6.16 11.40
CA ILE A 147 10.40 -6.27 11.03
C ILE A 147 10.24 -7.32 9.93
N VAL A 148 11.00 -7.20 8.84
CA VAL A 148 10.90 -8.08 7.67
C VAL A 148 11.26 -9.54 7.99
N GLN A 149 12.26 -9.78 8.84
CA GLN A 149 12.64 -11.13 9.24
C GLN A 149 11.55 -11.83 10.04
N ASN A 150 10.73 -11.08 10.79
CA ASN A 150 9.68 -11.60 11.67
C ASN A 150 8.27 -11.48 11.06
N ALA A 151 8.11 -10.81 9.91
CA ALA A 151 6.81 -10.55 9.29
C ALA A 151 6.15 -11.83 8.77
N ASP A 152 4.84 -11.96 9.03
CA ASP A 152 3.97 -12.90 8.35
C ASP A 152 3.45 -12.28 7.05
N THR A 153 4.06 -12.64 5.92
CA THR A 153 3.68 -12.14 4.59
C THR A 153 2.67 -13.05 3.87
N GLU A 154 2.15 -14.08 4.55
CA GLU A 154 1.19 -15.02 3.97
C GLU A 154 -0.26 -14.64 4.27
N THR A 155 -0.52 -13.90 5.36
CA THR A 155 -1.87 -13.49 5.76
C THR A 155 -2.08 -11.98 5.62
N SER A 156 -3.31 -11.56 5.33
CA SER A 156 -3.65 -10.12 5.26
C SER A 156 -3.48 -9.40 6.60
N GLN A 157 -3.68 -10.11 7.71
CA GLN A 157 -3.44 -9.59 9.05
C GLN A 157 -1.94 -9.39 9.31
N GLY A 158 -1.10 -10.35 8.90
CA GLY A 158 0.34 -10.22 9.01
C GLY A 158 0.89 -9.09 8.14
N LEU A 159 0.40 -8.95 6.91
CA LEU A 159 0.75 -7.82 6.04
C LEU A 159 0.34 -6.47 6.64
N GLN A 160 -0.85 -6.39 7.23
CA GLN A 160 -1.29 -5.18 7.92
C GLN A 160 -0.39 -4.86 9.11
N GLN A 161 -0.03 -5.87 9.91
CA GLN A 161 0.86 -5.68 11.05
C GLN A 161 2.23 -5.17 10.57
N GLU A 162 2.80 -5.78 9.55
CA GLU A 162 4.07 -5.33 8.95
C GLU A 162 3.99 -3.88 8.48
N LEU A 163 2.93 -3.52 7.73
CA LEU A 163 2.70 -2.15 7.28
C LEU A 163 2.62 -1.17 8.46
N GLN A 164 1.91 -1.51 9.53
CA GLN A 164 1.79 -0.68 10.72
C GLN A 164 3.12 -0.51 11.45
N GLU A 165 3.91 -1.57 11.59
CA GLU A 165 5.23 -1.52 12.23
C GLU A 165 6.21 -0.65 11.44
N VAL A 166 6.23 -0.78 10.10
CA VAL A 166 7.04 0.06 9.21
C VAL A 166 6.62 1.52 9.29
N VAL A 167 5.31 1.80 9.20
CA VAL A 167 4.79 3.17 9.34
C VAL A 167 5.17 3.77 10.70
N LEU A 168 5.04 2.98 11.77
CA LEU A 168 5.42 3.43 13.12
C LEU A 168 6.92 3.73 13.23
N ALA A 169 7.77 2.94 12.58
CA ALA A 169 9.21 3.20 12.52
C ALA A 169 9.51 4.53 11.81
N LEU A 170 8.84 4.82 10.71
CA LEU A 170 8.97 6.10 9.99
C LEU A 170 8.45 7.29 10.81
N LEU A 171 7.29 7.15 11.46
CA LEU A 171 6.68 8.21 12.27
C LEU A 171 7.48 8.59 13.52
N ARG A 172 8.41 7.74 13.98
CA ARG A 172 9.27 8.02 15.15
C ARG A 172 10.45 8.93 14.87
N MET A 173 10.75 9.22 13.59
CA MET A 173 11.91 10.02 13.19
C MET A 173 11.57 11.10 12.14
N PRO A 174 10.56 11.94 12.39
CA PRO A 174 10.12 12.95 11.43
C PRO A 174 11.21 13.99 11.13
N GLU A 175 12.15 14.20 12.05
CA GLU A 175 13.28 15.09 11.90
C GLU A 175 14.28 14.64 10.82
N ASN A 176 14.24 13.37 10.44
CA ASN A 176 15.10 12.81 9.39
C ASN A 176 14.42 12.76 8.01
N TRP A 177 13.15 13.13 7.89
CA TRP A 177 12.49 13.16 6.58
C TRP A 177 13.05 14.26 5.70
N SER A 178 13.41 13.92 4.49
CA SER A 178 14.07 14.81 3.53
C SER A 178 13.28 15.00 2.26
N HIS A 179 12.92 13.90 1.60
CA HIS A 179 12.17 13.92 0.33
C HIS A 179 11.01 12.94 0.37
N VAL A 180 9.99 13.19 -0.44
CA VAL A 180 8.79 12.35 -0.54
C VAL A 180 8.32 12.24 -1.98
N LEU A 181 7.75 11.06 -2.33
CA LEU A 181 6.91 10.87 -3.50
C LEU A 181 5.67 10.08 -3.07
N ALA A 182 4.49 10.58 -3.40
CA ALA A 182 3.23 9.89 -3.18
C ALA A 182 2.46 9.79 -4.49
N SER A 183 1.96 8.59 -4.79
CA SER A 183 1.08 8.33 -5.93
C SER A 183 0.00 7.35 -5.50
N SER A 184 -1.24 7.62 -5.85
CA SER A 184 -2.36 6.73 -5.56
C SER A 184 -3.32 6.73 -6.74
N GLN A 185 -3.51 5.57 -7.35
CA GLN A 185 -4.29 5.41 -8.57
C GLN A 185 -5.30 4.28 -8.42
N THR A 186 -6.57 4.58 -8.69
CA THR A 186 -7.63 3.58 -8.76
C THR A 186 -7.79 3.09 -10.18
N VAL A 187 -7.78 1.78 -10.36
CA VAL A 187 -7.99 1.07 -11.63
C VAL A 187 -9.27 0.27 -11.59
N LYS A 188 -9.75 -0.16 -12.77
CA LYS A 188 -11.07 -0.77 -12.91
C LYS A 188 -11.08 -2.28 -12.66
N THR A 189 -9.95 -2.92 -12.85
CA THR A 189 -9.83 -4.38 -12.72
C THR A 189 -8.62 -4.77 -11.89
N ARG A 190 -8.66 -5.97 -11.33
CA ARG A 190 -7.57 -6.55 -10.54
C ARG A 190 -6.34 -6.85 -11.39
N GLU A 191 -6.50 -7.17 -12.68
CA GLU A 191 -5.41 -7.40 -13.62
C GLU A 191 -4.66 -6.10 -13.93
N GLU A 192 -5.40 -4.99 -14.09
CA GLU A 192 -4.79 -3.65 -14.24
C GLU A 192 -4.00 -3.29 -12.98
N ALA A 193 -4.55 -3.58 -11.79
CA ALA A 193 -3.87 -3.36 -10.52
C ALA A 193 -2.61 -4.19 -10.37
N GLU A 194 -2.65 -5.50 -10.71
CA GLU A 194 -1.48 -6.38 -10.70
C GLU A 194 -0.38 -5.87 -11.64
N THR A 195 -0.79 -5.37 -12.82
CA THR A 195 0.15 -4.78 -13.79
C THR A 195 0.79 -3.51 -13.23
N LEU A 196 0.00 -2.58 -12.72
CA LEU A 196 0.48 -1.32 -12.16
C LEU A 196 1.38 -1.54 -10.92
N PHE A 197 0.97 -2.45 -10.04
CA PHE A 197 1.76 -2.83 -8.87
C PHE A 197 3.12 -3.42 -9.28
N SER A 198 3.11 -4.37 -10.22
CA SER A 198 4.32 -4.99 -10.73
C SER A 198 5.26 -4.00 -11.41
N GLN A 199 4.72 -3.04 -12.17
CA GLN A 199 5.51 -1.97 -12.78
C GLN A 199 6.20 -1.11 -11.72
N ASN A 200 5.47 -0.69 -10.68
CA ASN A 200 6.05 0.05 -9.56
C ASN A 200 7.13 -0.77 -8.84
N SER A 201 6.87 -2.04 -8.52
CA SER A 201 7.82 -2.94 -7.87
C SER A 201 9.10 -3.12 -8.69
N ILE A 202 8.97 -3.39 -9.99
CA ILE A 202 10.13 -3.58 -10.87
C ILE A 202 10.94 -2.28 -10.99
N ALA A 203 10.28 -1.13 -11.13
CA ALA A 203 10.95 0.16 -11.21
C ALA A 203 11.80 0.42 -9.96
N GLU A 204 11.25 0.21 -8.76
CA GLU A 204 11.98 0.40 -7.51
C GLU A 204 13.13 -0.59 -7.35
N ARG A 205 12.91 -1.86 -7.68
CA ARG A 205 13.94 -2.89 -7.59
C ARG A 205 15.08 -2.70 -8.61
N SER A 206 14.82 -1.99 -9.69
CA SER A 206 15.87 -1.64 -10.67
C SER A 206 16.88 -0.64 -10.11
N ASN A 207 16.55 0.04 -9.00
CA ASN A 207 17.46 0.94 -8.28
C ASN A 207 18.45 0.20 -7.37
N PHE A 208 18.32 -1.13 -7.20
CA PHE A 208 19.21 -1.94 -6.39
C PHE A 208 20.23 -2.67 -7.26
N SER A 209 21.47 -2.85 -6.76
CA SER A 209 22.43 -3.75 -7.37
C SER A 209 22.13 -5.20 -7.00
N VAL A 210 21.71 -5.43 -5.76
CA VAL A 210 21.39 -6.75 -5.21
C VAL A 210 20.36 -6.62 -4.10
N GLU A 211 19.40 -7.53 -4.05
CA GLU A 211 18.52 -7.70 -2.90
C GLU A 211 19.26 -8.53 -1.84
N THR A 212 19.63 -7.89 -0.74
CA THR A 212 20.44 -8.50 0.33
C THR A 212 19.59 -9.13 1.42
N LEU A 213 18.38 -8.61 1.65
CA LEU A 213 17.38 -9.21 2.54
C LEU A 213 16.03 -9.24 1.83
N THR A 214 15.41 -10.42 1.75
CA THR A 214 14.06 -10.55 1.19
C THR A 214 13.19 -11.44 2.07
N ASN A 215 11.91 -11.08 2.22
CA ASN A 215 10.84 -11.93 2.72
C ASN A 215 9.68 -11.88 1.71
N VAL A 216 9.47 -12.96 0.98
CA VAL A 216 8.42 -13.03 -0.05
C VAL A 216 7.62 -14.30 0.15
N GLY A 217 6.32 -14.14 0.47
CA GLY A 217 5.44 -15.27 0.76
C GLY A 217 6.00 -16.19 1.85
N GLY A 218 6.40 -15.59 2.98
CA GLY A 218 6.93 -16.29 4.16
C GLY A 218 8.34 -16.86 4.00
N ARG A 219 9.04 -16.58 2.89
CA ARG A 219 10.40 -17.08 2.64
C ARG A 219 11.43 -15.99 2.83
N VAL A 220 12.17 -16.07 3.92
CA VAL A 220 13.27 -15.14 4.22
C VAL A 220 14.56 -15.65 3.56
N ASN A 221 15.22 -14.76 2.80
CA ASN A 221 16.55 -14.99 2.22
C ASN A 221 17.45 -13.82 2.56
N THR A 222 18.73 -14.13 2.82
CA THR A 222 19.77 -13.13 3.05
C THR A 222 20.96 -13.42 2.14
N LYS A 223 21.59 -12.35 1.64
CA LYS A 223 22.83 -12.41 0.87
C LYS A 223 23.84 -11.46 1.47
N THR A 224 25.10 -11.82 1.44
CA THR A 224 26.18 -10.92 1.81
C THR A 224 26.36 -9.87 0.73
N PHE A 225 26.57 -8.63 1.16
CA PHE A 225 26.96 -7.50 0.31
C PHE A 225 28.36 -7.06 0.73
N THR A 226 29.16 -6.62 -0.23
CA THR A 226 30.47 -6.02 0.04
C THR A 226 30.42 -4.59 -0.48
N PRO A 227 30.30 -3.59 0.40
CA PRO A 227 30.32 -2.19 0.01
C PRO A 227 31.59 -1.80 -0.69
N ASP A 228 31.53 -0.81 -1.58
CA ASP A 228 32.72 -0.21 -2.17
C ASP A 228 33.37 0.72 -1.10
N PRO A 229 34.64 0.47 -0.71
CA PRO A 229 35.30 1.30 0.30
C PRO A 229 35.69 2.70 -0.19
N GLU A 230 35.60 2.94 -1.50
CA GLU A 230 35.89 4.25 -2.12
C GLU A 230 34.61 5.10 -2.31
N GLU A 231 33.44 4.57 -1.96
CA GLU A 231 32.18 5.26 -2.09
C GLU A 231 32.02 6.36 -1.03
N ASP A 232 31.40 7.48 -1.43
CA ASP A 232 31.12 8.59 -0.51
C ASP A 232 30.22 8.12 0.65
N PRO A 233 30.37 8.71 1.85
CA PRO A 233 29.56 8.31 2.99
C PRO A 233 28.07 8.49 2.71
N ALA A 234 27.28 7.49 3.11
CA ALA A 234 25.83 7.48 2.95
C ALA A 234 25.18 8.77 3.45
N SER A 235 24.37 9.36 2.59
CA SER A 235 23.63 10.58 2.91
C SER A 235 22.14 10.33 3.10
N TYR A 236 21.61 9.29 2.43
CA TYR A 236 20.17 9.00 2.40
C TYR A 236 19.84 7.52 2.57
N ILE A 237 18.62 7.28 3.01
CA ILE A 237 17.96 5.97 3.01
C ILE A 237 16.58 6.20 2.41
N VAL A 238 16.22 5.48 1.37
CA VAL A 238 14.90 5.55 0.75
C VAL A 238 14.08 4.34 1.17
N VAL A 239 12.88 4.59 1.68
CA VAL A 239 11.88 3.58 2.03
C VAL A 239 10.69 3.74 1.12
N THR A 240 10.30 2.68 0.43
CA THR A 240 9.16 2.64 -0.49
C THR A 240 8.11 1.66 0.00
N LEU A 241 6.88 2.15 0.14
CA LEU A 241 5.69 1.35 0.44
C LEU A 241 4.82 1.29 -0.81
N ILE A 242 4.51 0.08 -1.29
CA ILE A 242 3.55 -0.14 -2.39
C ILE A 242 2.40 -0.97 -1.82
N VAL A 243 1.19 -0.41 -1.88
CA VAL A 243 -0.01 -0.99 -1.27
C VAL A 243 -1.10 -1.12 -2.31
N GLY A 244 -1.71 -2.29 -2.40
CA GLY A 244 -2.90 -2.53 -3.18
C GLY A 244 -4.10 -2.77 -2.27
N THR A 245 -5.18 -1.99 -2.45
CA THR A 245 -6.37 -2.07 -1.60
C THR A 245 -7.65 -2.12 -2.41
N ALA A 246 -8.70 -2.69 -1.81
CA ALA A 246 -10.04 -2.75 -2.40
C ALA A 246 -10.82 -1.42 -2.34
N ASP A 247 -10.13 -0.31 -2.12
CA ASP A 247 -10.76 1.01 -2.11
C ASP A 247 -11.14 1.47 -3.51
N ASP A 248 -12.32 2.06 -3.67
CA ASP A 248 -12.85 2.61 -4.92
C ASP A 248 -12.30 4.00 -5.27
N LYS A 249 -11.45 4.56 -4.42
CA LYS A 249 -10.89 5.91 -4.55
C LYS A 249 -9.42 5.92 -4.14
N PRO A 250 -8.61 6.83 -4.72
CA PRO A 250 -7.23 7.02 -4.29
C PRO A 250 -7.13 7.24 -2.77
N LEU A 251 -6.19 6.54 -2.12
CA LEU A 251 -5.96 6.67 -0.69
C LEU A 251 -5.26 7.96 -0.34
N LEU A 252 -4.30 8.38 -1.16
CA LEU A 252 -3.48 9.55 -0.92
C LEU A 252 -3.74 10.61 -1.99
N SER A 253 -3.70 11.86 -1.57
CA SER A 253 -3.51 13.02 -2.43
C SER A 253 -2.02 13.33 -2.56
N GLU A 254 -1.69 14.43 -3.22
CA GLU A 254 -0.32 14.92 -3.32
C GLU A 254 0.24 15.24 -1.93
N VAL A 255 1.46 14.77 -1.65
CA VAL A 255 2.18 14.98 -0.38
C VAL A 255 3.37 15.88 -0.66
N ARG A 256 3.40 17.07 -0.06
CA ARG A 256 4.44 18.10 -0.28
C ARG A 256 4.99 18.70 1.01
N THR A 257 4.51 18.29 2.17
CA THR A 257 4.96 18.79 3.47
C THR A 257 5.10 17.65 4.47
N THR A 258 5.82 17.89 5.55
CA THR A 258 6.00 16.95 6.65
C THR A 258 4.66 16.57 7.30
N GLU A 259 3.73 17.53 7.44
CA GLU A 259 2.39 17.27 7.99
C GLU A 259 1.56 16.39 7.05
N ALA A 260 1.64 16.65 5.73
CA ALA A 260 0.96 15.84 4.74
C ALA A 260 1.55 14.42 4.67
N LEU A 261 2.88 14.27 4.81
CA LEU A 261 3.53 12.96 4.91
C LEU A 261 3.08 12.20 6.15
N LYS A 262 3.04 12.88 7.31
CA LYS A 262 2.52 12.28 8.54
C LYS A 262 1.09 11.77 8.36
N ALA A 263 0.20 12.59 7.80
CA ALA A 263 -1.19 12.20 7.54
C ALA A 263 -1.30 11.03 6.54
N ALA A 264 -0.44 11.00 5.52
CA ALA A 264 -0.36 9.90 4.56
C ALA A 264 0.06 8.58 5.23
N LEU A 265 1.09 8.62 6.06
CA LEU A 265 1.55 7.46 6.84
C LEU A 265 0.46 6.97 7.80
N GLU A 266 -0.18 7.86 8.56
CA GLU A 266 -1.29 7.51 9.45
C GLU A 266 -2.47 6.88 8.67
N LYS A 267 -2.76 7.40 7.48
CA LYS A 267 -3.78 6.83 6.58
C LYS A 267 -3.46 5.41 6.16
N LEU A 268 -2.21 5.14 5.75
CA LEU A 268 -1.77 3.79 5.39
C LEU A 268 -1.83 2.82 6.58
N ALA A 269 -1.40 3.24 7.78
CA ALA A 269 -1.49 2.41 8.99
C ALA A 269 -2.94 2.09 9.40
N SER A 270 -3.91 2.91 8.98
CA SER A 270 -5.33 2.74 9.29
C SER A 270 -6.08 1.82 8.33
N ILE A 271 -5.42 1.26 7.30
CA ILE A 271 -6.04 0.36 6.34
C ILE A 271 -6.56 -0.89 7.07
N ASN A 272 -7.82 -1.23 6.82
CA ASN A 272 -8.41 -2.46 7.35
C ASN A 272 -7.80 -3.69 6.65
N PRO A 273 -7.45 -4.77 7.38
CA PRO A 273 -6.92 -6.00 6.78
C PRO A 273 -7.83 -6.61 5.71
N ASP A 274 -9.16 -6.41 5.82
CA ASP A 274 -10.10 -6.88 4.81
C ASP A 274 -9.98 -6.12 3.47
N TYR A 275 -9.48 -4.88 3.50
CA TYR A 275 -9.23 -4.07 2.31
C TYR A 275 -7.83 -4.24 1.76
N LEU A 276 -6.87 -4.68 2.57
CA LEU A 276 -5.48 -4.87 2.17
C LEU A 276 -5.34 -6.14 1.33
N MET A 277 -5.06 -5.98 0.05
CA MET A 277 -4.92 -7.10 -0.91
C MET A 277 -3.47 -7.51 -1.07
N VAL A 278 -2.57 -6.53 -1.19
CA VAL A 278 -1.14 -6.75 -1.41
C VAL A 278 -0.35 -5.61 -0.79
N PHE A 279 0.80 -5.97 -0.24
CA PHE A 279 1.75 -5.01 0.32
C PHE A 279 3.18 -5.38 -0.09
N GLU A 280 3.97 -4.38 -0.41
CA GLU A 280 5.41 -4.51 -0.63
C GLU A 280 6.14 -3.36 0.04
N LEU A 281 7.12 -3.72 0.83
CA LEU A 281 8.11 -2.83 1.41
C LEU A 281 9.43 -2.99 0.66
N LEU A 282 10.03 -1.88 0.27
CA LEU A 282 11.39 -1.85 -0.28
C LEU A 282 12.18 -0.74 0.42
N TRP A 283 13.47 -0.95 0.63
CA TRP A 283 14.34 0.12 1.13
C TRP A 283 15.76 -0.05 0.63
N SER A 284 16.45 1.06 0.47
CA SER A 284 17.84 1.12 0.03
C SER A 284 18.53 2.31 0.69
N PRO A 285 19.80 2.14 1.13
CA PRO A 285 20.54 0.88 1.24
C PRO A 285 20.03 -0.02 2.38
N GLN A 286 20.15 -1.33 2.21
CA GLN A 286 19.83 -2.30 3.25
C GLN A 286 21.01 -2.57 4.17
N ASP A 287 22.22 -2.75 3.58
CA ASP A 287 23.44 -2.99 4.33
C ASP A 287 23.91 -1.69 5.01
N LYS A 288 24.39 -1.80 6.26
CA LYS A 288 24.83 -0.63 7.04
C LYS A 288 26.14 -0.03 6.55
N GLY A 289 26.94 -0.81 5.85
CA GLY A 289 28.20 -0.38 5.27
C GLY A 289 28.04 0.24 3.89
N ASP A 290 26.84 0.17 3.34
CA ASP A 290 26.51 0.69 2.02
C ASP A 290 25.99 2.12 2.09
N SER A 291 25.99 2.84 0.96
CA SER A 291 25.60 4.24 0.88
C SER A 291 24.62 4.52 -0.26
N LEU A 292 23.83 5.56 -0.07
CA LEU A 292 23.03 6.22 -1.11
C LEU A 292 23.38 7.70 -1.05
N THR A 293 24.07 8.17 -2.06
CA THR A 293 24.53 9.56 -2.16
C THR A 293 23.42 10.49 -2.61
N TYR A 294 23.64 11.80 -2.53
CA TYR A 294 22.68 12.78 -3.04
C TYR A 294 22.50 12.69 -4.56
N ASP A 295 23.55 12.44 -5.31
CA ASP A 295 23.52 12.32 -6.77
C ASP A 295 22.73 11.07 -7.20
N GLU A 296 22.85 9.97 -6.47
CA GLU A 296 22.05 8.76 -6.68
C GLU A 296 20.57 8.99 -6.32
N LEU A 297 20.28 9.71 -5.23
CA LEU A 297 18.92 10.08 -4.89
C LEU A 297 18.27 10.88 -6.03
N LEU A 298 19.00 11.82 -6.63
CA LEU A 298 18.46 12.64 -7.74
C LEU A 298 18.33 11.86 -9.05
N THR A 299 19.16 10.87 -9.29
CA THR A 299 19.13 10.07 -10.53
C THR A 299 18.17 8.91 -10.46
N GLU A 300 18.26 8.08 -9.41
CA GLU A 300 17.46 6.86 -9.27
C GLU A 300 16.06 7.14 -8.73
N TYR A 301 15.90 8.20 -7.92
CA TYR A 301 14.65 8.60 -7.29
C TYR A 301 14.19 10.01 -7.72
N SER A 302 14.42 10.35 -8.99
CA SER A 302 14.21 11.70 -9.56
C SER A 302 12.79 12.27 -9.43
N GLY A 303 11.80 11.44 -9.10
CA GLY A 303 10.42 11.88 -8.87
C GLY A 303 10.15 12.41 -7.46
N MET A 304 11.08 12.26 -6.51
CA MET A 304 10.89 12.69 -5.12
C MET A 304 11.07 14.20 -5.00
N MET A 305 10.28 14.82 -4.10
CA MET A 305 10.35 16.24 -3.79
C MET A 305 10.86 16.44 -2.38
N GLN A 306 11.69 17.45 -2.18
CA GLN A 306 12.14 17.85 -0.85
C GLN A 306 10.97 18.44 -0.02
N ILE A 307 10.90 18.12 1.27
CA ILE A 307 9.86 18.56 2.20
C ILE A 307 10.43 19.21 3.45
#